data_62772303c50e6a510b48bfe66ef10c46
#
_entry.id   62772303c50e6a510b48bfe66ef10c46
#
_cell.length_a   1.000
_cell.length_b   1.000
_cell.length_c   1.000
_cell.angle_alpha   90.00
_cell.angle_beta   90.00
_cell.angle_gamma   90.00
#
_symmetry.space_group_name_H-M   'P 1'
#
loop_
_entity.id
_entity.type
_entity.pdbx_description
1 polymer ?
#
loop_
_entity_poly.entity_id
_entity_poly.type
_entity_poly.pdbx_seq_one_letter_code
_entity_poly.pdbx_strand_id
1 'polypeptide(L)'
;MPTALFVVSEEGYWGEECVEPLTTLDDAGFAITVATPSGDPPVLDERSVDPDEVGEETAEWVREVHETDDRLNDPVSVADVAAADYDAVVFPGGHGTEWDVNQDTDARRVLRDAVAGDSGKALVVCHAVGILAWTRTSDGDHLVDGREVTGFPNEWEDGIVDEKDRMPDGRKLPYWVEDEVVAAGGDWDAELDEDVSVTVDGDLLTARGPESSAAAADALLEELGE
;
A
#
# COMPACT_ATOMS: atom_id res chain seq x y z
N MET A 1 23.03 6.56 -3.09
CA MET A 1 22.10 5.70 -3.85
C MET A 1 20.82 5.78 -3.05
N PRO A 2 19.74 6.23 -3.64
CA PRO A 2 18.48 6.34 -2.91
C PRO A 2 18.00 4.94 -2.46
N THR A 3 17.19 4.91 -1.43
CA THR A 3 16.75 3.69 -0.75
C THR A 3 15.22 3.66 -0.60
N ALA A 4 14.61 2.50 -0.85
CA ALA A 4 13.18 2.32 -0.65
C ALA A 4 12.86 1.06 0.17
N LEU A 5 11.86 1.16 1.03
CA LEU A 5 11.30 0.05 1.78
C LEU A 5 9.89 -0.25 1.27
N PHE A 6 9.62 -1.51 0.97
CA PHE A 6 8.28 -2.01 0.67
C PHE A 6 7.78 -2.83 1.85
N VAL A 7 6.62 -2.50 2.39
CA VAL A 7 5.97 -3.26 3.47
C VAL A 7 4.79 -4.01 2.87
N VAL A 8 4.95 -5.31 2.65
CA VAL A 8 4.05 -6.15 1.85
C VAL A 8 3.31 -7.17 2.72
N SER A 9 2.06 -7.44 2.38
CA SER A 9 1.17 -8.34 3.13
C SER A 9 1.55 -9.82 2.93
N GLU A 10 1.49 -10.60 4.02
CA GLU A 10 1.59 -12.07 4.04
C GLU A 10 0.21 -12.75 3.88
N GLU A 11 -0.89 -11.97 3.88
CA GLU A 11 -2.28 -12.45 3.79
C GLU A 11 -2.93 -12.22 2.41
N GLY A 12 -2.26 -11.47 1.51
CA GLY A 12 -2.69 -11.23 0.14
C GLY A 12 -2.48 -9.80 -0.32
N TYR A 13 -1.36 -9.53 -1.01
CA TYR A 13 -1.13 -8.24 -1.65
C TYR A 13 -1.62 -8.25 -3.10
N TRP A 14 -2.05 -7.09 -3.61
CA TRP A 14 -2.41 -6.94 -5.03
C TRP A 14 -1.15 -6.74 -5.87
N GLY A 15 -0.98 -7.57 -6.90
CA GLY A 15 0.27 -7.67 -7.65
C GLY A 15 0.75 -6.37 -8.27
N GLU A 16 -0.08 -5.71 -9.08
CA GLU A 16 0.28 -4.46 -9.76
C GLU A 16 0.68 -3.35 -8.77
N GLU A 17 -0.02 -3.25 -7.64
CA GLU A 17 0.24 -2.22 -6.62
C GLU A 17 1.60 -2.36 -5.95
N CYS A 18 2.18 -3.55 -6.00
CA CYS A 18 3.53 -3.81 -5.55
C CYS A 18 4.55 -3.73 -6.70
N VAL A 19 4.28 -4.42 -7.79
CA VAL A 19 5.25 -4.63 -8.87
C VAL A 19 5.50 -3.36 -9.68
N GLU A 20 4.49 -2.54 -9.95
CA GLU A 20 4.66 -1.25 -10.63
C GLU A 20 5.61 -0.30 -9.87
N PRO A 21 5.34 0.06 -8.61
CA PRO A 21 6.27 0.92 -7.86
C PRO A 21 7.64 0.27 -7.65
N LEU A 22 7.69 -1.07 -7.47
CA LEU A 22 8.95 -1.79 -7.24
C LEU A 22 9.86 -1.70 -8.47
N THR A 23 9.31 -1.96 -9.66
CA THR A 23 10.08 -1.89 -10.91
C THR A 23 10.43 -0.46 -11.28
N THR A 24 9.52 0.49 -11.08
CA THR A 24 9.75 1.92 -11.36
C THR A 24 10.89 2.48 -10.50
N LEU A 25 10.90 2.18 -9.20
CA LEU A 25 11.98 2.62 -8.30
C LEU A 25 13.29 1.88 -8.56
N ASP A 26 13.24 0.59 -8.93
CA ASP A 26 14.44 -0.18 -9.31
C ASP A 26 15.10 0.40 -10.57
N ASP A 27 14.32 0.72 -11.60
CA ASP A 27 14.77 1.36 -12.83
C ASP A 27 15.32 2.78 -12.58
N ALA A 28 14.81 3.49 -11.59
CA ALA A 28 15.36 4.77 -11.13
C ALA A 28 16.64 4.62 -10.26
N GLY A 29 17.05 3.38 -9.96
CA GLY A 29 18.30 3.07 -9.28
C GLY A 29 18.22 3.09 -7.74
N PHE A 30 17.04 2.88 -7.16
CA PHE A 30 16.89 2.72 -5.73
C PHE A 30 17.42 1.36 -5.25
N ALA A 31 18.04 1.34 -4.08
CA ALA A 31 18.25 0.10 -3.35
C ALA A 31 16.97 -0.24 -2.59
N ILE A 32 16.31 -1.32 -2.98
CA ILE A 32 15.02 -1.72 -2.45
C ILE A 32 15.18 -2.82 -1.41
N THR A 33 14.49 -2.65 -0.27
CA THR A 33 14.28 -3.67 0.75
C THR A 33 12.81 -4.02 0.78
N VAL A 34 12.47 -5.30 0.84
CA VAL A 34 11.11 -5.77 1.10
C VAL A 34 11.03 -6.25 2.55
N ALA A 35 10.01 -5.80 3.26
CA ALA A 35 9.66 -6.26 4.60
C ALA A 35 8.22 -6.76 4.63
N THR A 36 7.97 -7.72 5.49
CA THR A 36 6.65 -8.25 5.77
C THR A 36 6.42 -8.26 7.29
N PRO A 37 5.21 -8.41 7.79
CA PRO A 37 4.94 -8.42 9.23
C PRO A 37 5.85 -9.37 10.02
N SER A 38 6.03 -10.62 9.58
CA SER A 38 6.85 -11.62 10.29
C SER A 38 8.24 -11.84 9.70
N GLY A 39 8.47 -11.44 8.43
CA GLY A 39 9.64 -11.80 7.64
C GLY A 39 9.45 -13.06 6.80
N ASP A 40 8.23 -13.61 6.77
CA ASP A 40 7.88 -14.68 5.83
C ASP A 40 7.57 -14.09 4.44
N PRO A 41 7.76 -14.83 3.34
CA PRO A 41 7.45 -14.35 2.00
C PRO A 41 6.02 -13.84 1.86
N PRO A 42 5.80 -12.70 1.17
CA PRO A 42 4.46 -12.17 0.97
C PRO A 42 3.61 -13.09 0.09
N VAL A 43 2.30 -13.07 0.31
CA VAL A 43 1.35 -13.87 -0.44
C VAL A 43 0.68 -13.00 -1.50
N LEU A 44 0.72 -13.46 -2.75
CA LEU A 44 0.05 -12.79 -3.87
C LEU A 44 -1.46 -13.09 -3.85
N ASP A 45 -2.30 -12.07 -3.98
CA ASP A 45 -3.73 -12.28 -4.18
C ASP A 45 -3.97 -12.95 -5.55
N GLU A 46 -4.60 -14.11 -5.56
CA GLU A 46 -4.84 -14.88 -6.79
C GLU A 46 -5.65 -14.11 -7.85
N ARG A 47 -6.50 -13.17 -7.42
CA ARG A 47 -7.29 -12.31 -8.33
C ARG A 47 -6.41 -11.33 -9.08
N SER A 48 -5.33 -10.84 -8.46
CA SER A 48 -4.40 -9.90 -9.09
C SER A 48 -3.52 -10.51 -10.19
N VAL A 49 -3.67 -11.81 -10.41
CA VAL A 49 -3.04 -12.56 -11.49
C VAL A 49 -4.05 -13.41 -12.29
N ASP A 50 -5.33 -13.17 -12.11
CA ASP A 50 -6.35 -13.76 -12.96
C ASP A 50 -6.43 -12.98 -14.30
N PRO A 51 -6.15 -13.62 -15.44
CA PRO A 51 -6.19 -12.94 -16.75
C PRO A 51 -7.57 -12.36 -17.11
N ASP A 52 -8.64 -12.89 -16.53
CA ASP A 52 -10.00 -12.37 -16.74
C ASP A 52 -10.23 -11.05 -15.96
N GLU A 53 -9.46 -10.79 -14.89
CA GLU A 53 -9.54 -9.58 -14.08
C GLU A 53 -8.53 -8.53 -14.55
N VAL A 54 -7.24 -8.89 -14.70
CA VAL A 54 -6.15 -7.93 -14.94
C VAL A 54 -5.58 -7.97 -16.36
N GLY A 55 -6.02 -8.94 -17.19
CA GLY A 55 -5.47 -9.19 -18.52
C GLY A 55 -4.23 -10.11 -18.49
N GLU A 56 -4.00 -10.77 -19.64
CA GLU A 56 -2.96 -11.83 -19.73
C GLU A 56 -1.54 -11.29 -19.53
N GLU A 57 -1.24 -10.12 -20.11
CA GLU A 57 0.08 -9.49 -20.05
C GLU A 57 0.46 -9.09 -18.61
N THR A 58 -0.45 -8.43 -17.91
CA THR A 58 -0.28 -8.03 -16.51
C THR A 58 -0.14 -9.25 -15.61
N ALA A 59 -1.02 -10.25 -15.78
CA ALA A 59 -0.99 -11.46 -14.98
C ALA A 59 0.34 -12.23 -15.13
N GLU A 60 0.89 -12.33 -16.35
CA GLU A 60 2.17 -12.97 -16.60
C GLU A 60 3.33 -12.17 -15.98
N TRP A 61 3.35 -10.85 -16.18
CA TRP A 61 4.38 -9.98 -15.64
C TRP A 61 4.43 -10.01 -14.11
N VAL A 62 3.28 -9.86 -13.45
CA VAL A 62 3.20 -9.90 -11.99
C VAL A 62 3.69 -11.23 -11.44
N ARG A 63 3.28 -12.36 -12.06
CA ARG A 63 3.76 -13.69 -11.65
C ARG A 63 5.26 -13.83 -11.82
N GLU A 64 5.80 -13.39 -12.95
CA GLU A 64 7.23 -13.45 -13.20
C GLU A 64 8.02 -12.71 -12.14
N VAL A 65 7.63 -11.47 -11.81
CA VAL A 65 8.32 -10.68 -10.79
C VAL A 65 8.16 -11.33 -9.42
N HIS A 66 6.95 -11.74 -9.03
CA HIS A 66 6.71 -12.40 -7.74
C HIS A 66 7.56 -13.67 -7.56
N GLU A 67 7.70 -14.48 -8.61
CA GLU A 67 8.44 -15.75 -8.55
C GLU A 67 9.95 -15.57 -8.61
N THR A 68 10.44 -14.51 -9.28
CA THR A 68 11.88 -14.38 -9.60
C THR A 68 12.61 -13.28 -8.84
N ASP A 69 11.90 -12.35 -8.20
CA ASP A 69 12.54 -11.30 -7.42
C ASP A 69 12.95 -11.83 -6.04
N ASP A 70 14.26 -11.91 -5.82
CA ASP A 70 14.84 -12.40 -4.57
C ASP A 70 14.39 -11.58 -3.35
N ARG A 71 14.06 -10.28 -3.52
CA ARG A 71 13.60 -9.39 -2.44
C ARG A 71 12.24 -9.80 -1.90
N LEU A 72 11.33 -10.26 -2.78
CA LEU A 72 10.02 -10.81 -2.40
C LEU A 72 10.15 -12.23 -1.80
N ASN A 73 11.16 -12.98 -2.20
CA ASN A 73 11.36 -14.35 -1.75
C ASN A 73 12.13 -14.47 -0.42
N ASP A 74 12.91 -13.44 -0.04
CA ASP A 74 13.70 -13.40 1.21
C ASP A 74 13.54 -12.03 1.91
N PRO A 75 12.30 -11.66 2.29
CA PRO A 75 12.02 -10.40 2.96
C PRO A 75 12.57 -10.38 4.39
N VAL A 76 12.66 -9.17 4.95
CA VAL A 76 12.98 -9.00 6.38
C VAL A 76 11.70 -8.76 7.19
N SER A 77 11.75 -8.93 8.51
CA SER A 77 10.64 -8.53 9.36
C SER A 77 10.55 -7.01 9.46
N VAL A 78 9.32 -6.45 9.38
CA VAL A 78 9.07 -5.01 9.57
C VAL A 78 9.51 -4.51 10.96
N ALA A 79 9.59 -5.42 11.94
CA ALA A 79 10.11 -5.10 13.26
C ALA A 79 11.61 -4.75 13.26
N ASP A 80 12.37 -5.23 12.28
CA ASP A 80 13.83 -5.08 12.19
C ASP A 80 14.26 -3.87 11.34
N VAL A 81 13.33 -3.10 10.75
CA VAL A 81 13.62 -1.93 9.92
C VAL A 81 13.25 -0.62 10.60
N ALA A 82 13.94 0.46 10.23
CA ALA A 82 13.63 1.82 10.66
C ALA A 82 13.39 2.72 9.44
N ALA A 83 12.32 3.50 9.45
CA ALA A 83 11.98 4.41 8.35
C ALA A 83 13.10 5.40 8.02
N ALA A 84 13.87 5.81 9.00
CA ALA A 84 14.98 6.75 8.83
C ALA A 84 16.15 6.23 7.95
N ASP A 85 16.17 4.94 7.65
CA ASP A 85 17.17 4.32 6.76
C ASP A 85 16.76 4.37 5.28
N TYR A 86 15.55 4.89 4.98
CA TYR A 86 14.96 4.89 3.64
C TYR A 86 14.49 6.28 3.23
N ASP A 87 14.69 6.61 1.95
CA ASP A 87 14.19 7.84 1.32
C ASP A 87 12.68 7.70 0.97
N ALA A 88 12.22 6.49 0.72
CA ALA A 88 10.82 6.17 0.47
C ALA A 88 10.36 4.92 1.21
N VAL A 89 9.09 4.92 1.64
CA VAL A 89 8.40 3.73 2.17
C VAL A 89 7.12 3.51 1.38
N VAL A 90 6.94 2.31 0.84
CA VAL A 90 5.78 1.94 0.02
C VAL A 90 4.98 0.85 0.71
N PHE A 91 3.68 1.06 0.82
CA PHE A 91 2.71 0.10 1.33
C PHE A 91 1.77 -0.30 0.19
N PRO A 92 2.08 -1.35 -0.58
CA PRO A 92 1.15 -1.90 -1.56
C PRO A 92 -0.11 -2.40 -0.88
N GLY A 93 -1.24 -2.30 -1.56
CA GLY A 93 -2.50 -2.76 -1.01
C GLY A 93 -2.82 -4.21 -1.34
N GLY A 94 -4.09 -4.46 -1.58
CA GLY A 94 -4.71 -5.77 -1.58
C GLY A 94 -5.43 -6.02 -0.26
N HIS A 95 -6.54 -6.78 -0.31
CA HIS A 95 -7.36 -7.01 0.86
C HIS A 95 -6.60 -7.63 2.04
N GLY A 96 -5.56 -8.44 1.76
CA GLY A 96 -4.74 -9.07 2.81
C GLY A 96 -4.19 -8.09 3.83
N THR A 97 -3.89 -6.85 3.42
CA THR A 97 -3.37 -5.80 4.31
C THR A 97 -4.29 -5.50 5.49
N GLU A 98 -5.60 -5.73 5.36
CA GLU A 98 -6.56 -5.52 6.43
C GLU A 98 -6.44 -6.53 7.58
N TRP A 99 -5.91 -7.71 7.29
CA TRP A 99 -5.70 -8.76 8.31
C TRP A 99 -4.32 -8.72 8.96
N ASP A 100 -3.33 -8.11 8.30
CA ASP A 100 -1.95 -8.09 8.79
C ASP A 100 -1.35 -6.67 8.84
N VAL A 101 -0.88 -6.11 7.74
CA VAL A 101 -0.09 -4.86 7.67
C VAL A 101 -0.77 -3.70 8.37
N ASN A 102 -2.07 -3.47 8.13
CA ASN A 102 -2.78 -2.34 8.72
C ASN A 102 -2.93 -2.45 10.23
N GLN A 103 -2.89 -3.67 10.76
CA GLN A 103 -3.01 -3.95 12.19
C GLN A 103 -1.66 -4.12 12.88
N ASP A 104 -0.58 -4.26 12.12
CA ASP A 104 0.75 -4.45 12.67
C ASP A 104 1.30 -3.15 13.29
N THR A 105 1.83 -3.25 14.51
CA THR A 105 2.31 -2.09 15.26
C THR A 105 3.63 -1.55 14.75
N ASP A 106 4.47 -2.39 14.18
CA ASP A 106 5.76 -1.99 13.62
C ASP A 106 5.57 -1.39 12.23
N ALA A 107 4.63 -1.89 11.40
CA ALA A 107 4.23 -1.26 10.15
C ALA A 107 3.70 0.16 10.38
N ARG A 108 2.82 0.34 11.39
CA ARG A 108 2.34 1.69 11.79
C ARG A 108 3.44 2.59 12.34
N ARG A 109 4.42 2.03 13.05
CA ARG A 109 5.60 2.78 13.49
C ARG A 109 6.40 3.27 12.30
N VAL A 110 6.68 2.40 11.32
CA VAL A 110 7.41 2.73 10.10
C VAL A 110 6.69 3.83 9.32
N LEU A 111 5.38 3.69 9.10
CA LEU A 111 4.58 4.72 8.42
C LEU A 111 4.64 6.07 9.13
N ARG A 112 4.37 6.08 10.45
CA ARG A 112 4.42 7.31 11.25
C ARG A 112 5.78 7.98 11.14
N ASP A 113 6.86 7.21 11.28
CA ASP A 113 8.22 7.74 11.31
C ASP A 113 8.65 8.23 9.91
N ALA A 114 8.17 7.63 8.83
CA ALA A 114 8.36 8.12 7.46
C ALA A 114 7.66 9.46 7.21
N VAL A 115 6.38 9.58 7.62
CA VAL A 115 5.57 10.80 7.40
C VAL A 115 5.96 11.93 8.36
N ALA A 116 6.47 11.61 9.56
CA ALA A 116 6.91 12.61 10.55
C ALA A 116 8.39 12.98 10.42
N GLY A 117 9.14 12.29 9.58
CA GLY A 117 10.58 12.50 9.37
C GLY A 117 10.87 13.72 8.48
N ASP A 118 12.11 14.21 8.56
CA ASP A 118 12.57 15.35 7.75
C ASP A 118 13.03 14.91 6.33
N SER A 119 12.98 13.64 5.97
CA SER A 119 13.67 13.12 4.77
C SER A 119 13.04 11.94 4.06
N GLY A 120 11.90 11.42 4.51
CA GLY A 120 11.23 10.28 3.87
C GLY A 120 9.87 10.64 3.27
N LYS A 121 9.45 9.87 2.26
CA LYS A 121 8.09 9.91 1.71
C LYS A 121 7.42 8.56 1.94
N ALA A 122 6.13 8.56 2.18
CA ALA A 122 5.32 7.35 2.27
C ALA A 122 4.30 7.30 1.14
N LEU A 123 4.28 6.22 0.38
CA LEU A 123 3.23 5.89 -0.59
C LEU A 123 2.39 4.74 -0.02
N VAL A 124 1.09 4.96 0.08
CA VAL A 124 0.12 3.98 0.60
C VAL A 124 -0.98 3.77 -0.43
N VAL A 125 -1.21 2.52 -0.86
CA VAL A 125 -2.09 2.23 -1.99
C VAL A 125 -3.30 1.41 -1.55
N CYS A 126 -4.48 1.71 -2.12
CA CYS A 126 -5.67 0.86 -2.07
C CYS A 126 -6.11 0.53 -0.62
N HIS A 127 -6.23 -0.77 -0.28
CA HIS A 127 -6.62 -1.23 1.06
C HIS A 127 -5.56 -0.97 2.13
N ALA A 128 -4.28 -0.82 1.75
CA ALA A 128 -3.24 -0.43 2.71
C ALA A 128 -3.51 0.95 3.33
N VAL A 129 -4.28 1.83 2.66
CA VAL A 129 -4.68 3.15 3.18
C VAL A 129 -5.41 3.05 4.52
N GLY A 130 -6.04 1.92 4.81
CA GLY A 130 -6.62 1.62 6.13
C GLY A 130 -5.64 1.73 7.29
N ILE A 131 -4.34 1.54 7.10
CA ILE A 131 -3.31 1.70 8.15
C ILE A 131 -3.33 3.10 8.78
N LEU A 132 -3.72 4.12 7.98
CA LEU A 132 -3.77 5.52 8.41
C LEU A 132 -4.77 5.74 9.55
N ALA A 133 -5.90 4.99 9.54
CA ALA A 133 -6.96 5.11 10.55
C ALA A 133 -6.48 4.78 11.96
N TRP A 134 -5.51 3.86 12.10
CA TRP A 134 -4.98 3.44 13.40
C TRP A 134 -3.58 3.94 13.72
N THR A 135 -2.92 4.58 12.77
CA THR A 135 -1.61 5.20 13.02
C THR A 135 -1.78 6.50 13.79
N ARG A 136 -0.99 6.65 14.86
CA ARG A 136 -1.00 7.85 15.70
C ARG A 136 0.29 8.62 15.58
N THR A 137 0.18 9.94 15.60
CA THR A 137 1.32 10.85 15.74
C THR A 137 1.95 10.71 17.12
N SER A 138 3.11 11.34 17.34
CA SER A 138 3.77 11.38 18.65
C SER A 138 2.91 12.06 19.74
N ASP A 139 2.01 12.95 19.35
CA ASP A 139 1.10 13.66 20.25
C ASP A 139 -0.17 12.88 20.57
N GLY A 140 -0.39 11.75 19.87
CA GLY A 140 -1.49 10.81 20.07
C GLY A 140 -2.72 11.05 19.19
N ASP A 141 -2.67 12.05 18.31
CA ASP A 141 -3.71 12.31 17.31
C ASP A 141 -3.66 11.29 16.17
N HIS A 142 -4.72 11.12 15.40
CA HIS A 142 -4.68 10.29 14.20
C HIS A 142 -3.73 10.91 13.17
N LEU A 143 -2.88 10.09 12.54
CA LEU A 143 -1.95 10.55 11.53
C LEU A 143 -2.67 11.19 10.34
N VAL A 144 -3.86 10.68 10.02
CA VAL A 144 -4.68 11.09 8.88
C VAL A 144 -5.55 12.32 9.17
N ASP A 145 -5.68 12.75 10.43
CA ASP A 145 -6.59 13.85 10.80
C ASP A 145 -6.28 15.15 10.04
N GLY A 146 -7.23 15.58 9.22
CA GLY A 146 -7.14 16.77 8.38
C GLY A 146 -6.26 16.66 7.14
N ARG A 147 -5.79 15.45 6.76
CA ARG A 147 -5.04 15.21 5.52
C ARG A 147 -5.97 14.83 4.37
N GLU A 148 -5.65 15.34 3.18
CA GLU A 148 -6.27 14.88 1.94
C GLU A 148 -5.74 13.50 1.58
N VAL A 149 -6.65 12.52 1.36
CA VAL A 149 -6.28 11.13 1.07
C VAL A 149 -7.25 10.48 0.09
N THR A 150 -6.76 9.53 -0.68
CA THR A 150 -7.55 8.60 -1.50
C THR A 150 -7.17 7.16 -1.15
N GLY A 151 -8.01 6.21 -1.51
CA GLY A 151 -7.79 4.79 -1.29
C GLY A 151 -8.93 3.98 -1.91
N PHE A 152 -9.07 2.71 -1.55
CA PHE A 152 -10.13 1.86 -2.09
C PHE A 152 -11.51 2.30 -1.56
N PRO A 153 -12.44 2.74 -2.46
CA PRO A 153 -13.69 3.35 -2.03
C PRO A 153 -14.77 2.31 -1.71
N ASN A 154 -15.67 2.68 -0.81
CA ASN A 154 -16.82 1.83 -0.42
C ASN A 154 -17.68 1.42 -1.61
N GLU A 155 -17.84 2.27 -2.62
CA GLU A 155 -18.63 1.95 -3.82
C GLU A 155 -18.06 0.75 -4.57
N TRP A 156 -16.74 0.64 -4.66
CA TRP A 156 -16.09 -0.49 -5.31
C TRP A 156 -16.10 -1.74 -4.42
N GLU A 157 -15.93 -1.55 -3.11
CA GLU A 157 -15.98 -2.64 -2.13
C GLU A 157 -17.35 -3.34 -2.11
N ASP A 158 -18.46 -2.56 -2.19
CA ASP A 158 -19.83 -3.09 -2.26
C ASP A 158 -20.04 -4.02 -3.47
N GLY A 159 -19.26 -3.84 -4.53
CA GLY A 159 -19.24 -4.71 -5.70
C GLY A 159 -18.50 -6.04 -5.51
N ILE A 160 -17.65 -6.15 -4.49
CA ILE A 160 -16.81 -7.31 -4.23
C ILE A 160 -17.38 -8.21 -3.13
N VAL A 161 -17.85 -7.62 -2.04
CA VAL A 161 -18.36 -8.36 -0.87
C VAL A 161 -19.82 -8.75 -1.00
N ASP A 162 -20.25 -9.79 -0.29
CA ASP A 162 -21.66 -10.17 -0.18
C ASP A 162 -22.40 -9.31 0.88
N GLU A 163 -23.73 -9.50 1.00
CA GLU A 163 -24.62 -8.82 1.99
C GLU A 163 -24.19 -8.98 3.47
N LYS A 164 -23.13 -9.76 3.74
CA LYS A 164 -22.58 -10.03 5.08
C LYS A 164 -21.12 -9.60 5.18
N ASP A 165 -20.68 -8.74 4.30
CA ASP A 165 -19.30 -8.28 4.18
C ASP A 165 -18.32 -9.45 4.01
N ARG A 166 -18.67 -10.48 3.22
CA ARG A 166 -17.80 -11.61 2.96
C ARG A 166 -17.15 -11.47 1.60
N MET A 167 -15.86 -11.61 1.60
CA MET A 167 -15.02 -11.72 0.41
C MET A 167 -15.36 -12.98 -0.40
N PRO A 168 -14.99 -13.06 -1.69
CA PRO A 168 -15.18 -14.26 -2.52
C PRO A 168 -14.57 -15.53 -1.93
N ASP A 169 -13.49 -15.43 -1.16
CA ASP A 169 -12.86 -16.52 -0.43
C ASP A 169 -13.62 -16.96 0.84
N GLY A 170 -14.67 -16.21 1.21
CA GLY A 170 -15.54 -16.46 2.35
C GLY A 170 -15.05 -15.82 3.67
N ARG A 171 -13.89 -15.17 3.71
CA ARG A 171 -13.46 -14.38 4.86
C ARG A 171 -14.38 -13.17 5.02
N LYS A 172 -14.66 -12.79 6.26
CA LYS A 172 -15.40 -11.57 6.53
C LYS A 172 -14.43 -10.40 6.50
N LEU A 173 -14.77 -9.35 5.74
CA LEU A 173 -14.01 -8.10 5.74
C LEU A 173 -13.93 -7.55 7.17
N PRO A 174 -12.75 -7.20 7.68
CA PRO A 174 -12.61 -6.72 9.07
C PRO A 174 -13.27 -5.36 9.26
N TYR A 175 -13.16 -4.49 8.26
CA TYR A 175 -13.67 -3.12 8.25
C TYR A 175 -13.73 -2.62 6.79
N TRP A 176 -14.31 -1.45 6.59
CA TRP A 176 -14.34 -0.72 5.32
C TRP A 176 -13.32 0.41 5.40
N VAL A 177 -12.35 0.43 4.48
CA VAL A 177 -11.19 1.35 4.51
C VAL A 177 -11.63 2.82 4.55
N GLU A 178 -12.50 3.23 3.63
CA GLU A 178 -13.03 4.59 3.57
C GLU A 178 -13.71 5.00 4.89
N ASP A 179 -14.57 4.14 5.45
CA ASP A 179 -15.29 4.42 6.68
C ASP A 179 -14.34 4.70 7.86
N GLU A 180 -13.32 3.86 8.02
CA GLU A 180 -12.35 3.98 9.12
C GLU A 180 -11.45 5.21 8.96
N VAL A 181 -11.00 5.50 7.73
CA VAL A 181 -10.17 6.67 7.44
C VAL A 181 -10.93 7.97 7.64
N VAL A 182 -12.18 8.05 7.16
CA VAL A 182 -13.08 9.19 7.40
C VAL A 182 -13.38 9.35 8.89
N ALA A 183 -13.65 8.25 9.61
CA ALA A 183 -13.89 8.29 11.06
C ALA A 183 -12.67 8.76 11.85
N ALA A 184 -11.46 8.54 11.32
CA ALA A 184 -10.20 9.01 11.89
C ALA A 184 -9.87 10.47 11.55
N GLY A 185 -10.70 11.14 10.75
CA GLY A 185 -10.58 12.56 10.40
C GLY A 185 -9.90 12.83 9.06
N GLY A 186 -9.68 11.81 8.21
CA GLY A 186 -9.17 12.00 6.85
C GLY A 186 -10.15 12.73 5.94
N ASP A 187 -9.64 13.66 5.13
CA ASP A 187 -10.39 14.33 4.06
C ASP A 187 -10.32 13.44 2.82
N TRP A 188 -11.35 12.58 2.68
CA TRP A 188 -11.38 11.54 1.66
C TRP A 188 -11.76 12.08 0.30
N ASP A 189 -10.94 11.81 -0.73
CA ASP A 189 -11.29 12.06 -2.12
C ASP A 189 -12.40 11.11 -2.58
N ALA A 190 -13.63 11.64 -2.61
CA ALA A 190 -14.83 10.92 -3.00
C ALA A 190 -15.14 11.02 -4.50
N GLU A 191 -14.30 11.68 -5.31
CA GLU A 191 -14.52 11.81 -6.76
C GLU A 191 -14.15 10.50 -7.46
N LEU A 192 -15.16 9.79 -7.98
CA LEU A 192 -15.01 8.51 -8.69
C LEU A 192 -15.09 8.63 -10.22
N ASP A 193 -15.08 9.86 -10.72
CA ASP A 193 -15.20 10.13 -12.18
C ASP A 193 -13.94 9.69 -12.97
N GLU A 194 -12.83 9.45 -12.27
CA GLU A 194 -11.57 8.99 -12.86
C GLU A 194 -11.11 7.70 -12.17
N ASP A 195 -10.66 6.73 -12.96
CA ASP A 195 -10.12 5.45 -12.44
C ASP A 195 -8.78 5.68 -11.71
N VAL A 196 -7.99 6.65 -12.18
CA VAL A 196 -6.70 7.01 -11.58
C VAL A 196 -6.89 8.17 -10.60
N SER A 197 -6.52 7.94 -9.34
CA SER A 197 -6.49 8.98 -8.30
C SER A 197 -5.26 8.79 -7.42
N VAL A 198 -4.46 9.85 -7.34
CA VAL A 198 -3.28 9.95 -6.47
C VAL A 198 -3.35 11.28 -5.74
N THR A 199 -3.24 11.24 -4.42
CA THR A 199 -3.24 12.43 -3.56
C THR A 199 -1.86 12.60 -2.92
N VAL A 200 -1.35 13.82 -2.91
CA VAL A 200 -0.08 14.19 -2.26
C VAL A 200 -0.35 15.22 -1.18
N ASP A 201 -0.16 14.84 0.08
CA ASP A 201 -0.28 15.72 1.25
C ASP A 201 1.03 15.71 2.04
N GLY A 202 1.95 16.61 1.67
CA GLY A 202 3.27 16.71 2.28
C GLY A 202 4.13 15.48 2.01
N ASP A 203 4.42 14.70 3.05
CA ASP A 203 5.25 13.50 2.96
C ASP A 203 4.42 12.21 2.83
N LEU A 204 3.10 12.35 2.74
CA LEU A 204 2.17 11.25 2.52
C LEU A 204 1.59 11.31 1.10
N LEU A 205 1.79 10.23 0.34
CA LEU A 205 1.14 9.98 -0.93
C LEU A 205 0.15 8.83 -0.72
N THR A 206 -1.06 8.98 -1.27
CA THR A 206 -2.04 7.89 -1.28
C THR A 206 -2.55 7.67 -2.70
N ALA A 207 -2.90 6.41 -3.02
CA ALA A 207 -3.41 6.04 -4.34
C ALA A 207 -4.61 5.11 -4.20
N ARG A 208 -5.57 5.24 -5.15
CA ARG A 208 -6.88 4.57 -5.05
C ARG A 208 -6.81 3.06 -5.20
N GLY A 209 -6.08 2.57 -6.16
CA GLY A 209 -6.04 1.15 -6.49
C GLY A 209 -5.08 0.82 -7.64
N PRO A 210 -5.23 -0.35 -8.27
CA PRO A 210 -4.29 -0.84 -9.27
C PRO A 210 -4.05 0.13 -10.42
N GLU A 211 -5.10 0.73 -10.96
CA GLU A 211 -5.03 1.68 -12.08
C GLU A 211 -4.22 2.95 -11.75
N SER A 212 -4.06 3.22 -10.45
CA SER A 212 -3.30 4.38 -9.96
C SER A 212 -1.82 4.05 -9.71
N SER A 213 -1.39 2.78 -9.77
CA SER A 213 -0.08 2.34 -9.28
C SER A 213 1.09 2.96 -10.04
N ALA A 214 1.02 3.02 -11.38
CA ALA A 214 2.04 3.66 -12.20
C ALA A 214 2.12 5.18 -11.92
N ALA A 215 0.97 5.87 -11.89
CA ALA A 215 0.93 7.29 -11.59
C ALA A 215 1.42 7.62 -10.17
N ALA A 216 1.15 6.72 -9.21
CA ALA A 216 1.61 6.86 -7.84
C ALA A 216 3.14 6.69 -7.71
N ALA A 217 3.72 5.75 -8.46
CA ALA A 217 5.16 5.56 -8.52
C ALA A 217 5.87 6.77 -9.14
N ASP A 218 5.33 7.32 -10.25
CA ASP A 218 5.83 8.53 -10.88
C ASP A 218 5.74 9.74 -9.95
N ALA A 219 4.60 9.93 -9.27
CA ALA A 219 4.42 11.00 -8.29
C ALA A 219 5.41 10.88 -7.12
N LEU A 220 5.68 9.66 -6.65
CA LEU A 220 6.68 9.43 -5.61
C LEU A 220 8.08 9.83 -6.07
N LEU A 221 8.50 9.48 -7.29
CA LEU A 221 9.78 9.89 -7.85
C LEU A 221 9.88 11.43 -7.97
N GLU A 222 8.82 12.09 -8.47
CA GLU A 222 8.78 13.56 -8.56
C GLU A 222 8.96 14.22 -7.18
N GLU A 223 8.28 13.71 -6.16
CA GLU A 223 8.38 14.21 -4.78
C GLU A 223 9.76 13.94 -4.14
N LEU A 224 10.48 12.94 -4.59
CA LEU A 224 11.85 12.65 -4.19
C LEU A 224 12.88 13.47 -4.98
N GLY A 225 12.47 14.11 -6.09
CA GLY A 225 13.31 14.95 -6.92
C GLY A 225 14.19 14.18 -7.90
N GLU A 226 13.75 13.00 -8.29
CA GLU A 226 14.43 12.10 -9.23
C GLU A 226 13.83 12.17 -10.67
#